data_0c5c7219e44f503f440730cad6b31502
#
_entry.id   0c5c7219e44f503f440730cad6b31502
#
_cell.length_a   1.000
_cell.length_b   1.000
_cell.length_c   1.000
_cell.angle_alpha   90.00
_cell.angle_beta   90.00
_cell.angle_gamma   90.00
#
_symmetry.space_group_name_H-M   'P 1'
#
loop_
_entity.id
_entity.type
_entity.pdbx_description
1 polymer ?
#
loop_
_entity_poly.entity_id
_entity_poly.type
_entity_poly.pdbx_seq_one_letter_code
_entity_poly.pdbx_strand_id
1 'polypeptide(L)'
;LLDQILWMMPGAKITSVYADIRNVINEEVDDYFKILLRFDNNVTAEVELGTYVLTDKEQDKWFERHWIMSGNKGTAYVDGFDPEGKIVRTTRLLSNAGNGRTMTAAGPTRSFGPPAPGILTTEALPEVNTCHRDYFENYIKAYNGEEEFLVKISETRRVLALMDAVRESGRTGKSIAFE
;
A
#
# COMPACT_ATOMS: atom_id res chain seq x y z
N LEU A 1 -4.20 4.72 -6.73
CA LEU A 1 -3.74 3.77 -5.69
C LEU A 1 -3.43 2.40 -6.27
N LEU A 2 -4.35 1.73 -6.97
CA LEU A 2 -4.12 0.39 -7.54
C LEU A 2 -2.92 0.36 -8.50
N ASP A 3 -2.79 1.36 -9.36
CA ASP A 3 -1.65 1.50 -10.27
C ASP A 3 -0.31 1.60 -9.50
N GLN A 4 -0.27 2.38 -8.43
CA GLN A 4 0.91 2.50 -7.58
C GLN A 4 1.31 1.16 -6.94
N ILE A 5 0.33 0.35 -6.50
CA ILE A 5 0.60 -0.99 -5.98
C ILE A 5 1.20 -1.90 -7.05
N LEU A 6 0.61 -1.89 -8.24
CA LEU A 6 1.13 -2.69 -9.36
C LEU A 6 2.54 -2.26 -9.76
N TRP A 7 2.80 -0.95 -9.77
CA TRP A 7 4.13 -0.41 -10.04
C TRP A 7 5.18 -0.81 -8.98
N MET A 8 4.78 -0.86 -7.70
CA MET A 8 5.66 -1.33 -6.61
C MET A 8 5.93 -2.84 -6.65
N MET A 9 5.15 -3.60 -7.41
CA MET A 9 5.23 -5.07 -7.50
C MET A 9 5.56 -5.54 -8.93
N PRO A 10 6.69 -5.10 -9.52
CA PRO A 10 7.03 -5.45 -10.89
C PRO A 10 7.21 -6.97 -11.03
N GLY A 11 6.53 -7.56 -11.99
CA GLY A 11 6.62 -8.98 -12.30
C GLY A 11 5.83 -9.91 -11.38
N ALA A 12 5.27 -9.43 -10.27
CA ALA A 12 4.38 -10.22 -9.43
C ALA A 12 2.97 -10.29 -10.01
N LYS A 13 2.33 -11.46 -9.90
CA LYS A 13 0.96 -11.69 -10.35
C LYS A 13 -0.01 -11.60 -9.17
N ILE A 14 -1.15 -10.97 -9.39
CA ILE A 14 -2.25 -11.00 -8.43
C ILE A 14 -2.99 -12.32 -8.60
N THR A 15 -3.02 -13.14 -7.57
CA THR A 15 -3.70 -14.45 -7.58
C THR A 15 -5.17 -14.34 -7.17
N SER A 16 -5.51 -13.37 -6.32
CA SER A 16 -6.89 -13.13 -5.93
C SER A 16 -7.15 -11.71 -5.49
N VAL A 17 -8.38 -11.26 -5.70
CA VAL A 17 -8.92 -9.95 -5.37
C VAL A 17 -10.15 -10.13 -4.50
N TYR A 18 -10.21 -9.48 -3.35
CA TYR A 18 -11.42 -9.36 -2.56
C TYR A 18 -11.71 -7.88 -2.31
N ALA A 19 -12.96 -7.48 -2.43
CA ALA A 19 -13.38 -6.11 -2.16
C ALA A 19 -14.70 -6.05 -1.38
N ASP A 20 -14.76 -5.14 -0.42
CA ASP A 20 -15.98 -4.65 0.20
C ASP A 20 -16.18 -3.20 -0.27
N ILE A 21 -17.29 -2.95 -0.96
CA ILE A 21 -17.63 -1.66 -1.54
C ILE A 21 -18.99 -1.25 -0.99
N ARG A 22 -19.09 -0.02 -0.51
CA ARG A 22 -20.29 0.49 0.16
C ARG A 22 -20.64 1.91 -0.27
N ASN A 23 -21.93 2.19 -0.18
CA ASN A 23 -22.52 3.51 -0.22
C ASN A 23 -22.86 3.89 1.23
N VAL A 24 -22.08 4.76 1.86
CA VAL A 24 -22.25 5.10 3.28
C VAL A 24 -22.94 6.45 3.45
N ILE A 25 -22.54 7.43 2.66
CA ILE A 25 -23.12 8.79 2.65
C ILE A 25 -23.93 9.03 1.38
N ASN A 26 -23.39 8.61 0.24
CA ASN A 26 -24.01 8.81 -1.06
C ASN A 26 -24.80 7.57 -1.48
N GLU A 27 -26.09 7.74 -1.80
CA GLU A 27 -26.97 6.63 -2.18
C GLU A 27 -26.70 6.09 -3.60
N GLU A 28 -26.12 6.89 -4.47
CA GLU A 28 -25.97 6.59 -5.90
C GLU A 28 -24.55 6.18 -6.29
N VAL A 29 -23.54 6.58 -5.50
CA VAL A 29 -22.11 6.37 -5.83
C VAL A 29 -21.40 5.75 -4.65
N ASP A 30 -20.55 4.79 -4.92
CA ASP A 30 -19.68 4.18 -3.91
C ASP A 30 -18.76 5.24 -3.29
N ASP A 31 -18.77 5.37 -1.98
CA ASP A 31 -17.97 6.32 -1.21
C ASP A 31 -17.10 5.67 -0.15
N TYR A 32 -17.14 4.36 -0.06
CA TYR A 32 -16.24 3.53 0.74
C TYR A 32 -15.84 2.27 -0.02
N PHE A 33 -14.56 1.94 0.05
CA PHE A 33 -14.09 0.62 -0.37
C PHE A 33 -12.91 0.14 0.48
N LYS A 34 -12.86 -1.18 0.63
CA LYS A 34 -11.73 -1.91 1.17
C LYS A 34 -11.38 -3.04 0.22
N ILE A 35 -10.14 -3.07 -0.25
CA ILE A 35 -9.66 -4.03 -1.25
C ILE A 35 -8.49 -4.80 -0.66
N LEU A 36 -8.50 -6.11 -0.80
CA LEU A 36 -7.41 -7.01 -0.45
C LEU A 36 -6.90 -7.72 -1.71
N LEU A 37 -5.63 -7.56 -2.02
CA LEU A 37 -4.92 -8.20 -3.12
C LEU A 37 -3.93 -9.23 -2.58
N ARG A 38 -3.91 -10.43 -3.14
CA ARG A 38 -2.89 -11.45 -2.87
C ARG A 38 -2.04 -11.66 -4.09
N PHE A 39 -0.73 -11.68 -3.88
CA PHE A 39 0.25 -11.90 -4.93
C PHE A 39 0.86 -13.32 -4.83
N ASP A 40 1.41 -13.79 -5.93
CA ASP A 40 2.07 -15.11 -6.04
C ASP A 40 3.40 -15.20 -5.25
N ASN A 41 3.98 -14.07 -4.87
CA ASN A 41 5.23 -13.95 -4.12
C ASN A 41 5.02 -13.81 -2.59
N ASN A 42 3.88 -14.24 -2.05
CA ASN A 42 3.48 -14.12 -0.64
C ASN A 42 3.31 -12.68 -0.13
N VAL A 43 3.21 -11.71 -1.00
CA VAL A 43 2.83 -10.34 -0.63
C VAL A 43 1.31 -10.21 -0.63
N THR A 44 0.79 -9.42 0.28
CA THR A 44 -0.58 -8.92 0.28
C THR A 44 -0.56 -7.41 0.28
N ALA A 45 -1.49 -6.79 -0.46
CA ALA A 45 -1.73 -5.36 -0.38
C ALA A 45 -3.19 -5.10 0.03
N GLU A 46 -3.36 -4.12 0.88
CA GLU A 46 -4.66 -3.65 1.33
C GLU A 46 -4.81 -2.18 0.92
N VAL A 47 -5.98 -1.84 0.38
CA VAL A 47 -6.35 -0.47 0.06
C VAL A 47 -7.66 -0.17 0.73
N GLU A 48 -7.70 0.89 1.49
CA GLU A 48 -8.93 1.39 2.11
C GLU A 48 -9.10 2.87 1.78
N LEU A 49 -10.32 3.25 1.43
CA LEU A 49 -10.70 4.63 1.21
C LEU A 49 -12.14 4.84 1.67
N GLY A 50 -12.34 5.89 2.43
CA GLY A 50 -13.67 6.36 2.82
C GLY A 50 -13.70 7.87 2.77
N THR A 51 -14.66 8.45 2.08
CA THR A 51 -14.80 9.91 1.93
C THR A 51 -15.24 10.63 3.20
N TYR A 52 -15.60 9.87 4.23
CA TYR A 52 -16.11 10.37 5.52
C TYR A 52 -15.11 10.20 6.67
N VAL A 53 -13.88 9.79 6.38
CA VAL A 53 -12.86 9.62 7.43
C VAL A 53 -12.30 10.97 7.85
N LEU A 54 -12.55 11.32 9.10
CA LEU A 54 -12.08 12.55 9.72
C LEU A 54 -10.83 12.28 10.55
N THR A 55 -9.92 13.24 10.56
CA THR A 55 -8.82 13.27 11.54
C THR A 55 -9.35 13.75 12.90
N ASP A 56 -8.48 13.73 13.90
CA ASP A 56 -8.82 14.31 15.16
C ASP A 56 -9.03 15.85 15.06
N LYS A 57 -9.79 16.38 16.00
CA LYS A 57 -10.15 17.79 16.03
C LYS A 57 -8.95 18.75 16.17
N GLU A 58 -7.85 18.29 16.76
CA GLU A 58 -6.67 19.13 17.00
C GLU A 58 -5.91 19.43 15.70
N GLN A 59 -6.00 18.51 14.74
CA GLN A 59 -5.36 18.69 13.43
C GLN A 59 -6.19 19.53 12.46
N ASP A 60 -7.49 19.68 12.69
CA ASP A 60 -8.46 20.44 11.87
C ASP A 60 -8.34 20.13 10.35
N LYS A 61 -8.12 18.87 10.02
CA LYS A 61 -7.99 18.39 8.64
C LYS A 61 -8.60 17.00 8.44
N TRP A 62 -8.88 16.69 7.18
CA TRP A 62 -9.28 15.36 6.79
C TRP A 62 -8.11 14.37 6.92
N PHE A 63 -8.44 13.10 7.18
CA PHE A 63 -7.46 12.03 7.15
C PHE A 63 -6.88 11.91 5.73
N GLU A 64 -5.59 12.16 5.59
CA GLU A 64 -4.90 12.06 4.32
C GLU A 64 -4.43 10.64 4.05
N ARG A 65 -4.09 10.38 2.80
CA ARG A 65 -3.54 9.07 2.42
C ARG A 65 -2.23 8.80 3.14
N HIS A 66 -2.05 7.56 3.52
CA HIS A 66 -0.79 7.08 4.06
C HIS A 66 -0.43 5.73 3.41
N TRP A 67 0.85 5.40 3.48
CA TRP A 67 1.38 4.13 3.02
C TRP A 67 2.16 3.48 4.16
N ILE A 68 1.88 2.19 4.38
CA ILE A 68 2.64 1.35 5.29
C ILE A 68 3.10 0.13 4.51
N MET A 69 4.41 -0.04 4.36
CA MET A 69 5.01 -1.21 3.74
C MET A 69 5.81 -1.97 4.78
N SER A 70 5.37 -3.17 5.12
CA SER A 70 6.00 -3.99 6.14
C SER A 70 6.58 -5.26 5.55
N GLY A 71 7.78 -5.61 5.97
CA GLY A 71 8.48 -6.81 5.56
C GLY A 71 9.41 -7.35 6.65
N ASN A 72 10.05 -8.47 6.37
CA ASN A 72 10.94 -9.13 7.32
C ASN A 72 12.26 -8.38 7.60
N LYS A 73 12.54 -7.30 6.86
CA LYS A 73 13.73 -6.45 7.00
C LYS A 73 13.41 -5.06 7.53
N GLY A 74 12.15 -4.76 7.78
CA GLY A 74 11.75 -3.47 8.30
C GLY A 74 10.38 -3.01 7.82
N THR A 75 10.09 -1.73 8.08
CA THR A 75 8.84 -1.08 7.71
C THR A 75 9.14 0.32 7.16
N ALA A 76 8.51 0.68 6.07
CA ALA A 76 8.44 2.06 5.59
C ALA A 76 7.04 2.61 5.88
N TYR A 77 7.00 3.83 6.36
CA TYR A 77 5.77 4.58 6.65
C TYR A 77 5.86 5.95 5.98
N VAL A 78 4.80 6.31 5.29
CA VAL A 78 4.65 7.62 4.62
C VAL A 78 3.27 8.15 4.92
N ASP A 79 3.17 9.39 5.35
CA ASP A 79 1.93 10.07 5.71
C ASP A 79 1.77 11.38 4.93
N GLY A 80 0.53 11.67 4.53
CA GLY A 80 0.14 12.92 3.92
C GLY A 80 0.54 13.14 2.46
N PHE A 81 0.18 14.31 1.96
CA PHE A 81 0.53 14.80 0.62
C PHE A 81 1.91 15.46 0.59
N ASP A 82 2.31 16.08 1.69
CA ASP A 82 3.69 16.51 1.94
C ASP A 82 4.34 15.38 2.74
N PRO A 83 5.00 14.42 2.08
CA PRO A 83 5.26 13.12 2.68
C PRO A 83 6.20 13.24 3.87
N GLU A 84 5.62 13.12 5.03
CA GLU A 84 6.34 12.87 6.28
C GLU A 84 6.40 11.36 6.49
N GLY A 85 7.49 10.88 7.03
CA GLY A 85 7.60 9.46 7.32
C GLY A 85 9.01 9.01 7.59
N LYS A 86 9.18 7.70 7.66
CA LYS A 86 10.46 7.08 8.00
C LYS A 86 10.55 5.66 7.47
N ILE A 87 11.78 5.19 7.34
CA ILE A 87 12.09 3.80 7.08
C ILE A 87 12.78 3.25 8.32
N VAL A 88 12.20 2.22 8.91
CA VAL A 88 12.82 1.48 10.02
C VAL A 88 13.33 0.16 9.46
N ARG A 89 14.64 -0.07 9.56
CA ARG A 89 15.29 -1.32 9.13
C ARG A 89 15.77 -2.12 10.33
N THR A 90 15.88 -3.42 10.13
CA THR A 90 16.50 -4.31 11.11
C THR A 90 17.76 -4.97 10.55
N THR A 91 18.78 -5.11 11.39
CA THR A 91 20.00 -5.84 11.07
C THR A 91 19.82 -7.37 11.17
N ARG A 92 18.69 -7.82 11.73
CA ARG A 92 18.31 -9.23 11.87
C ARG A 92 16.92 -9.46 11.32
N LEU A 93 16.60 -10.68 10.90
CA LEU A 93 15.23 -11.04 10.56
C LEU A 93 14.33 -10.80 11.79
N LEU A 94 13.13 -10.28 11.58
CA LEU A 94 12.20 -9.94 12.66
C LEU A 94 11.82 -11.15 13.53
N SER A 95 11.86 -12.36 12.97
CA SER A 95 11.68 -13.60 13.72
C SER A 95 12.70 -13.77 14.87
N ASN A 96 13.87 -13.14 14.77
CA ASN A 96 14.97 -13.21 15.72
C ASN A 96 15.32 -11.86 16.36
N ALA A 97 14.54 -10.83 16.07
CA ALA A 97 14.83 -9.46 16.48
C ALA A 97 14.29 -9.12 17.87
N GLY A 98 13.25 -9.81 18.32
CA GLY A 98 12.65 -9.60 19.63
C GLY A 98 13.31 -10.45 20.72
N ASN A 99 13.36 -9.90 21.92
CA ASN A 99 13.58 -10.73 23.12
C ASN A 99 12.36 -11.67 23.28
N GLY A 100 12.61 -12.92 23.61
CA GLY A 100 11.55 -13.90 23.84
C GLY A 100 10.49 -13.42 24.84
N ARG A 101 9.43 -14.19 24.99
CA ARG A 101 8.38 -13.90 25.97
C ARG A 101 8.98 -13.80 27.37
N THR A 102 8.59 -12.77 28.09
CA THR A 102 8.96 -12.66 29.51
C THR A 102 8.16 -13.67 30.35
N MET A 103 8.83 -14.39 31.19
CA MET A 103 8.19 -15.29 32.15
C MET A 103 7.75 -14.49 33.38
N THR A 104 6.55 -14.73 33.84
CA THR A 104 6.00 -14.20 35.11
C THR A 104 5.53 -15.35 36.00
N ALA A 105 5.20 -15.07 37.26
CA ALA A 105 4.62 -16.06 38.16
C ALA A 105 3.33 -16.70 37.62
N ALA A 106 2.59 -15.99 36.75
CA ALA A 106 1.38 -16.49 36.09
C ALA A 106 1.66 -17.17 34.71
N GLY A 107 2.94 -17.35 34.35
CA GLY A 107 3.36 -17.97 33.10
C GLY A 107 3.93 -16.96 32.10
N PRO A 108 4.13 -17.36 30.82
CA PRO A 108 4.69 -16.52 29.80
C PRO A 108 3.73 -15.39 29.42
N THR A 109 4.26 -14.17 29.18
CA THR A 109 3.48 -13.05 28.68
C THR A 109 3.01 -13.33 27.25
N ARG A 110 1.89 -12.75 26.84
CA ARG A 110 1.37 -12.88 25.47
C ARG A 110 2.13 -12.04 24.45
N SER A 111 2.86 -11.03 24.90
CA SER A 111 3.64 -10.12 24.05
C SER A 111 5.12 -10.49 24.05
N PHE A 112 5.76 -10.27 22.91
CA PHE A 112 7.21 -10.30 22.81
C PHE A 112 7.78 -9.06 23.51
N GLY A 113 8.98 -9.22 24.09
CA GLY A 113 9.73 -8.08 24.60
C GLY A 113 10.15 -7.11 23.47
N PRO A 114 10.59 -5.89 23.82
CA PRO A 114 11.07 -4.94 22.85
C PRO A 114 12.29 -5.50 22.09
N PRO A 115 12.56 -5.01 20.87
CA PRO A 115 13.77 -5.36 20.14
C PRO A 115 15.02 -5.07 20.97
N ALA A 116 16.05 -5.91 20.84
CA ALA A 116 17.31 -5.66 21.50
C ALA A 116 17.93 -4.34 21.03
N PRO A 117 18.66 -3.59 21.87
CA PRO A 117 19.30 -2.35 21.48
C PRO A 117 20.23 -2.54 20.27
N GLY A 118 20.22 -1.56 19.36
CA GLY A 118 21.12 -1.53 18.20
C GLY A 118 20.76 -2.40 17.01
N ILE A 119 19.65 -3.14 17.04
CA ILE A 119 19.21 -3.94 15.90
C ILE A 119 18.27 -3.18 14.95
N LEU A 120 17.69 -2.08 15.39
CA LEU A 120 16.85 -1.21 14.55
C LEU A 120 17.63 0.06 14.20
N THR A 121 17.52 0.46 12.95
CA THR A 121 17.96 1.76 12.43
C THR A 121 16.77 2.49 11.85
N THR A 122 16.78 3.83 11.96
CA THR A 122 15.75 4.69 11.37
C THR A 122 16.40 5.62 10.36
N GLU A 123 15.83 5.68 9.18
CA GLU A 123 16.25 6.52 8.06
C GLU A 123 15.09 7.45 7.69
N ALA A 124 15.41 8.65 7.24
CA ALA A 124 14.44 9.55 6.62
C ALA A 124 13.99 8.97 5.27
N LEU A 125 12.82 9.39 4.80
CA LEU A 125 12.40 9.10 3.43
C LEU A 125 13.36 9.77 2.45
N PRO A 126 13.66 9.14 1.30
CA PRO A 126 14.42 9.79 0.25
C PRO A 126 13.64 10.98 -0.31
N GLU A 127 14.35 12.07 -0.56
CA GLU A 127 13.76 13.20 -1.28
C GLU A 127 13.57 12.83 -2.75
N VAL A 128 12.36 13.00 -3.25
CA VAL A 128 12.01 12.70 -4.64
C VAL A 128 11.34 13.92 -5.26
N ASN A 129 12.00 14.48 -6.25
CA ASN A 129 11.48 15.62 -7.01
C ASN A 129 10.88 15.13 -8.32
N THR A 130 9.56 15.19 -8.44
CA THR A 130 8.82 14.86 -9.66
C THR A 130 7.81 15.95 -9.98
N CYS A 131 7.52 16.15 -11.25
CA CYS A 131 6.46 17.05 -11.66
C CYS A 131 5.64 16.47 -12.81
N HIS A 132 4.39 16.92 -12.95
CA HIS A 132 3.51 16.48 -14.03
C HIS A 132 4.07 16.82 -15.43
N ARG A 133 4.94 17.81 -15.54
CA ARG A 133 5.60 18.18 -16.80
C ARG A 133 6.41 17.02 -17.36
N ASP A 134 7.13 16.27 -16.51
CA ASP A 134 8.00 15.16 -16.95
C ASP A 134 7.19 14.09 -17.71
N TYR A 135 5.97 13.83 -17.24
CA TYR A 135 5.06 12.91 -17.93
C TYR A 135 4.66 13.45 -19.32
N PHE A 136 4.28 14.71 -19.44
CA PHE A 136 3.87 15.29 -20.73
C PHE A 136 5.04 15.43 -21.69
N GLU A 137 6.21 15.78 -21.22
CA GLU A 137 7.44 15.80 -22.03
C GLU A 137 7.77 14.41 -22.59
N ASN A 138 7.72 13.37 -21.75
CA ASN A 138 7.89 11.99 -22.21
C ASN A 138 6.81 11.61 -23.23
N TYR A 139 5.53 11.97 -22.97
CA TYR A 139 4.45 11.65 -23.88
C TYR A 139 4.70 12.23 -25.27
N ILE A 140 5.12 13.51 -25.38
CA ILE A 140 5.41 14.16 -26.65
C ILE A 140 6.58 13.50 -27.37
N LYS A 141 7.68 13.22 -26.66
CA LYS A 141 8.86 12.56 -27.21
C LYS A 141 8.55 11.15 -27.69
N ALA A 142 7.80 10.39 -26.88
CA ALA A 142 7.39 9.04 -27.25
C ALA A 142 6.44 9.02 -28.46
N TYR A 143 5.54 9.97 -28.54
CA TYR A 143 4.66 10.13 -29.71
C TYR A 143 5.45 10.42 -30.99
N ASN A 144 6.54 11.18 -30.90
CA ASN A 144 7.46 11.47 -31.99
C ASN A 144 8.42 10.30 -32.31
N GLY A 145 8.42 9.24 -31.51
CA GLY A 145 9.32 8.10 -31.68
C GLY A 145 10.73 8.32 -31.14
N GLU A 146 10.93 9.33 -30.29
CA GLU A 146 12.22 9.69 -29.69
C GLU A 146 12.53 8.91 -28.42
N GLU A 147 11.49 8.47 -27.69
CA GLU A 147 11.58 7.72 -26.44
C GLU A 147 10.47 6.64 -26.37
N GLU A 148 10.55 5.75 -25.39
CA GLU A 148 9.42 4.88 -25.03
C GLU A 148 8.44 5.61 -24.11
N PHE A 149 7.17 5.24 -24.19
CA PHE A 149 6.17 5.70 -23.22
C PHE A 149 6.49 5.23 -21.81
N LEU A 150 6.56 6.13 -20.85
CA LEU A 150 6.67 5.80 -19.43
C LEU A 150 5.47 5.00 -18.94
N VAL A 151 4.28 5.35 -19.38
CA VAL A 151 3.04 4.62 -19.08
C VAL A 151 2.67 3.76 -20.28
N LYS A 152 2.78 2.45 -20.12
CA LYS A 152 2.48 1.49 -21.19
C LYS A 152 1.00 1.14 -21.23
N ILE A 153 0.46 0.97 -22.44
CA ILE A 153 -0.95 0.57 -22.64
C ILE A 153 -1.26 -0.75 -21.91
N SER A 154 -0.30 -1.69 -21.90
CA SER A 154 -0.47 -2.97 -21.20
C SER A 154 -0.64 -2.80 -19.69
N GLU A 155 0.08 -1.88 -19.07
CA GLU A 155 -0.04 -1.55 -17.65
C GLU A 155 -1.39 -0.92 -17.35
N THR A 156 -1.80 0.06 -18.14
CA THR A 156 -3.13 0.70 -18.00
C THR A 156 -4.27 -0.33 -18.16
N ARG A 157 -4.17 -1.24 -19.13
CA ARG A 157 -5.16 -2.32 -19.31
C ARG A 157 -5.21 -3.25 -18.09
N ARG A 158 -4.07 -3.57 -17.49
CA ARG A 158 -4.00 -4.37 -16.27
C ARG A 158 -4.70 -3.69 -15.10
N VAL A 159 -4.50 -2.37 -14.92
CA VAL A 159 -5.21 -1.58 -13.90
C VAL A 159 -6.72 -1.61 -14.11
N LEU A 160 -7.19 -1.42 -15.35
CA LEU A 160 -8.62 -1.46 -15.66
C LEU A 160 -9.22 -2.85 -15.40
N ALA A 161 -8.55 -3.92 -15.81
CA ALA A 161 -8.98 -5.29 -15.52
C ALA A 161 -9.04 -5.56 -14.01
N LEU A 162 -8.07 -5.03 -13.23
CA LEU A 162 -8.10 -5.12 -11.79
C LEU A 162 -9.30 -4.37 -11.19
N MET A 163 -9.63 -3.19 -11.70
CA MET A 163 -10.81 -2.43 -11.27
C MET A 163 -12.11 -3.19 -11.55
N ASP A 164 -12.21 -3.90 -12.68
CA ASP A 164 -13.37 -4.74 -13.00
C ASP A 164 -13.48 -5.93 -12.04
N ALA A 165 -12.35 -6.59 -11.72
CA ALA A 165 -12.33 -7.66 -10.72
C ALA A 165 -12.72 -7.16 -9.31
N VAL A 166 -12.28 -5.96 -8.93
CA VAL A 166 -12.68 -5.30 -7.67
C VAL A 166 -14.19 -5.07 -7.63
N ARG A 167 -14.78 -4.53 -8.70
CA ARG A 167 -16.23 -4.32 -8.78
C ARG A 167 -17.00 -5.63 -8.71
N GLU A 168 -16.55 -6.66 -9.43
CA GLU A 168 -17.15 -7.97 -9.40
C GLU A 168 -17.09 -8.60 -8.00
N SER A 169 -15.95 -8.47 -7.30
CA SER A 169 -15.83 -8.92 -5.91
C SER A 169 -16.78 -8.17 -4.99
N GLY A 170 -16.86 -6.84 -5.07
CA GLY A 170 -17.78 -6.03 -4.28
C GLY A 170 -19.24 -6.40 -4.52
N ARG A 171 -19.63 -6.64 -5.79
CA ARG A 171 -20.98 -7.03 -6.16
C ARG A 171 -21.36 -8.43 -5.67
N THR A 172 -20.45 -9.39 -5.69
CA THR A 172 -20.71 -10.80 -5.36
C THR A 172 -20.40 -11.16 -3.91
N GLY A 173 -19.61 -10.34 -3.21
CA GLY A 173 -19.08 -10.64 -1.88
C GLY A 173 -18.08 -11.80 -1.88
N LYS A 174 -17.50 -12.14 -3.03
CA LYS A 174 -16.59 -13.28 -3.20
C LYS A 174 -15.20 -12.82 -3.63
N SER A 175 -14.21 -13.63 -3.28
CA SER A 175 -12.88 -13.47 -3.86
C SER A 175 -12.90 -13.88 -5.34
N ILE A 176 -12.28 -13.06 -6.18
CA ILE A 176 -12.16 -13.26 -7.63
C ILE A 176 -10.72 -13.70 -7.92
N ALA A 177 -10.56 -14.79 -8.67
CA ALA A 177 -9.26 -15.17 -9.21
C ALA A 177 -8.84 -14.16 -10.29
N PHE A 178 -7.55 -13.78 -10.28
CA PHE A 178 -7.01 -12.80 -11.22
C PHE A 178 -5.64 -13.27 -11.72
N GLU A 179 -5.26 -13.08 -12.97
CA GLU A 179 -3.98 -13.49 -13.64
C GLU A 179 -3.60 -14.97 -13.54
#